data_abbd6bef341e95531544722f0c8c77f5
#
_entry.id   abbd6bef341e95531544722f0c8c77f5
#
_cell.length_a   1.000
_cell.length_b   1.000
_cell.length_c   1.000
_cell.angle_alpha   90.00
_cell.angle_beta   90.00
_cell.angle_gamma   90.00
#
_symmetry.space_group_name_H-M   'P 1'
#
loop_
_entity.id
_entity.type
_entity.pdbx_description
1 polymer ?
#
loop_
_entity_poly.entity_id
_entity_poly.type
_entity_poly.pdbx_seq_one_letter_code
_entity_poly.pdbx_strand_id
1 'polypeptide(L)'
;ADRVIAGWFKQRRFIGSKDRRAISELVWGCLRATARLGWWLRQVGAAESARSRVLAFTVLGQGEKPESLLRLLESDTRYGPQPLSKEEARWVKRLPSHGLSHSDQPAAIAWEVPEWLLVRLAQSLDQDLEAELAALQEPAAVDLRVNLLKSRRREARRALAAEGIETEPGRWSPHALRSIGRHPIAATRAYRDGLVEIQDEGSQLIALLTGVAPGMRVCDFCA
;
A
#
# COMPACT_ATOMS: atom_id res chain seq x y z
N ALA A 1 -0.79 11.12 -1.74
CA ALA A 1 -0.10 10.81 -0.46
C ALA A 1 1.42 10.75 -0.66
N ASP A 2 1.99 10.06 -1.68
CA ASP A 2 3.45 9.88 -1.87
C ASP A 2 4.23 11.19 -1.92
N ARG A 3 3.75 12.16 -2.71
CA ARG A 3 4.41 13.47 -2.82
C ARG A 3 4.45 14.21 -1.48
N VAL A 4 3.39 14.09 -0.68
CA VAL A 4 3.30 14.71 0.65
C VAL A 4 4.27 14.05 1.62
N ILE A 5 4.28 12.71 1.67
CA ILE A 5 5.19 11.93 2.53
C ILE A 5 6.64 12.20 2.14
N ALA A 6 6.97 12.18 0.85
CA ALA A 6 8.31 12.46 0.35
C ALA A 6 8.76 13.89 0.70
N GLY A 7 7.88 14.88 0.56
CA GLY A 7 8.13 16.27 0.95
C GLY A 7 8.37 16.41 2.45
N TRP A 8 7.58 15.71 3.25
CA TRP A 8 7.72 15.69 4.72
C TRP A 8 9.07 15.09 5.15
N PHE A 9 9.52 14.00 4.53
CA PHE A 9 10.83 13.40 4.79
C PHE A 9 12.00 14.28 4.33
N LYS A 10 11.86 15.03 3.23
CA LYS A 10 12.91 15.96 2.78
C LYS A 10 13.26 17.01 3.83
N GLN A 11 12.26 17.47 4.59
CA GLN A 11 12.43 18.43 5.66
C GLN A 11 13.00 17.82 6.96
N ARG A 12 13.00 16.48 7.07
CA ARG A 12 13.39 15.72 8.28
C ARG A 12 14.47 14.70 7.95
N ARG A 13 15.64 15.20 7.54
CA ARG A 13 16.75 14.35 7.08
C ARG A 13 17.34 13.44 8.16
N PHE A 14 17.07 13.74 9.44
CA PHE A 14 17.49 12.93 10.57
C PHE A 14 16.74 11.59 10.69
N ILE A 15 15.60 11.44 10.00
CA ILE A 15 14.83 10.19 10.03
C ILE A 15 15.54 9.15 9.14
N GLY A 16 15.97 8.05 9.78
CA GLY A 16 16.64 6.93 9.11
C GLY A 16 15.74 6.16 8.15
N SER A 17 16.32 5.31 7.32
CA SER A 17 15.57 4.54 6.30
C SER A 17 14.55 3.58 6.92
N LYS A 18 14.87 2.94 8.05
CA LYS A 18 13.96 2.06 8.78
C LYS A 18 12.72 2.81 9.28
N ASP A 19 12.95 3.98 9.90
CA ASP A 19 11.85 4.79 10.44
C ASP A 19 10.98 5.36 9.31
N ARG A 20 11.60 5.79 8.19
CA ARG A 20 10.84 6.23 7.02
C ARG A 20 9.93 5.14 6.48
N ARG A 21 10.42 3.90 6.45
CA ARG A 21 9.64 2.76 6.03
C ARG A 21 8.48 2.51 6.99
N ALA A 22 8.75 2.43 8.30
CA ALA A 22 7.72 2.22 9.32
C ALA A 22 6.63 3.30 9.30
N ILE A 23 7.04 4.57 9.22
CA ILE A 23 6.10 5.70 9.10
C ILE A 23 5.25 5.59 7.83
N SER A 24 5.88 5.27 6.69
CA SER A 24 5.15 5.11 5.43
C SER A 24 4.15 3.95 5.49
N GLU A 25 4.55 2.81 6.03
CA GLU A 25 3.68 1.64 6.21
C GLU A 25 2.49 1.97 7.11
N LEU A 26 2.71 2.69 8.21
CA LEU A 26 1.65 3.14 9.11
C LEU A 26 0.67 4.10 8.42
N VAL A 27 1.18 5.10 7.71
CA VAL A 27 0.34 6.07 6.98
C VAL A 27 -0.49 5.36 5.91
N TRP A 28 0.13 4.51 5.10
CA TRP A 28 -0.57 3.76 4.06
C TRP A 28 -1.56 2.75 4.64
N GLY A 29 -1.23 2.12 5.77
CA GLY A 29 -2.15 1.25 6.50
C GLY A 29 -3.40 1.99 6.94
N CYS A 30 -3.26 3.16 7.57
CA CYS A 30 -4.39 4.00 7.96
C CYS A 30 -5.24 4.46 6.76
N LEU A 31 -4.59 4.81 5.64
CA LEU A 31 -5.31 5.27 4.44
C LEU A 31 -6.11 4.15 3.78
N ARG A 32 -5.56 2.92 3.73
CA ARG A 32 -6.27 1.76 3.18
C ARG A 32 -7.39 1.24 4.07
N ALA A 33 -7.40 1.59 5.34
CA ALA A 33 -8.41 1.15 6.31
C ALA A 33 -9.29 2.31 6.80
N THR A 34 -9.45 3.37 6.00
CA THR A 34 -10.10 4.61 6.43
C THR A 34 -11.55 4.41 6.88
N ALA A 35 -12.34 3.64 6.13
CA ALA A 35 -13.76 3.42 6.46
C ALA A 35 -13.91 2.50 7.67
N ARG A 36 -13.15 1.40 7.74
CA ARG A 36 -13.16 0.48 8.89
C ARG A 36 -12.68 1.16 10.17
N LEU A 37 -11.62 1.97 10.09
CA LEU A 37 -11.15 2.76 11.24
C LEU A 37 -12.21 3.77 11.71
N GLY A 38 -12.84 4.49 10.79
CA GLY A 38 -13.93 5.39 11.12
C GLY A 38 -15.12 4.67 11.79
N TRP A 39 -15.46 3.47 11.31
CA TRP A 39 -16.49 2.65 11.92
C TRP A 39 -16.12 2.27 13.37
N TRP A 40 -14.91 1.76 13.60
CA TRP A 40 -14.43 1.40 14.93
C TRP A 40 -14.38 2.58 15.89
N LEU A 41 -13.88 3.74 15.43
CA LEU A 41 -13.85 4.96 16.25
C LEU A 41 -15.27 5.37 16.69
N ARG A 42 -16.27 5.27 15.83
CA ARG A 42 -17.68 5.50 16.20
C ARG A 42 -18.17 4.49 17.23
N GLN A 43 -17.85 3.19 17.07
CA GLN A 43 -18.26 2.15 18.04
C GLN A 43 -17.71 2.41 19.44
N VAL A 44 -16.49 2.91 19.53
CA VAL A 44 -15.86 3.23 20.83
C VAL A 44 -16.12 4.67 21.29
N GLY A 45 -16.90 5.46 20.53
CA GLY A 45 -17.25 6.85 20.87
C GLY A 45 -16.05 7.80 20.84
N ALA A 46 -15.08 7.53 19.94
CA ALA A 46 -13.91 8.39 19.75
C ALA A 46 -14.14 9.39 18.61
N ALA A 47 -13.68 10.62 18.79
CA ALA A 47 -13.67 11.60 17.72
C ALA A 47 -12.68 11.21 16.62
N GLU A 48 -13.09 11.39 15.36
CA GLU A 48 -12.19 11.12 14.22
C GLU A 48 -11.13 12.21 14.08
N SER A 49 -9.88 11.79 14.09
CA SER A 49 -8.71 12.63 13.85
C SER A 49 -7.58 11.78 13.25
N ALA A 50 -6.52 12.41 12.73
CA ALA A 50 -5.35 11.69 12.29
C ALA A 50 -4.72 10.85 13.43
N ARG A 51 -4.68 11.40 14.64
CA ARG A 51 -4.13 10.72 15.82
C ARG A 51 -5.00 9.53 16.23
N SER A 52 -6.33 9.69 16.31
CA SER A 52 -7.22 8.58 16.69
C SER A 52 -7.16 7.43 15.66
N ARG A 53 -7.05 7.74 14.37
CA ARG A 53 -6.87 6.73 13.32
C ARG A 53 -5.55 5.96 13.46
N VAL A 54 -4.45 6.65 13.77
CA VAL A 54 -3.15 6.01 14.02
C VAL A 54 -3.22 5.10 15.23
N LEU A 55 -3.76 5.57 16.35
CA LEU A 55 -3.92 4.76 17.57
C LEU A 55 -4.79 3.53 17.33
N ALA A 56 -5.93 3.68 16.65
CA ALA A 56 -6.81 2.58 16.31
C ALA A 56 -6.13 1.59 15.35
N PHE A 57 -5.40 2.07 14.33
CA PHE A 57 -4.70 1.19 13.40
C PHE A 57 -3.56 0.42 14.06
N THR A 58 -2.85 1.03 15.00
CA THR A 58 -1.79 0.34 15.78
C THR A 58 -2.36 -0.87 16.53
N VAL A 59 -3.56 -0.73 17.11
CA VAL A 59 -4.24 -1.85 17.79
C VAL A 59 -4.85 -2.83 16.79
N LEU A 60 -5.71 -2.36 15.89
CA LEU A 60 -6.53 -3.20 15.03
C LEU A 60 -5.78 -3.76 13.82
N GLY A 61 -4.92 -2.96 13.22
CA GLY A 61 -4.21 -3.28 11.97
C GLY A 61 -2.83 -3.87 12.19
N GLN A 62 -2.09 -3.41 13.21
CA GLN A 62 -0.75 -3.92 13.54
C GLN A 62 -0.79 -4.99 14.64
N GLY A 63 -1.94 -5.17 15.31
CA GLY A 63 -2.10 -6.18 16.35
C GLY A 63 -1.41 -5.84 17.68
N GLU A 64 -1.06 -4.57 17.89
CA GLU A 64 -0.50 -4.15 19.18
C GLU A 64 -1.56 -4.21 20.27
N LYS A 65 -1.18 -4.78 21.43
CA LYS A 65 -2.12 -4.88 22.55
C LYS A 65 -2.45 -3.48 23.10
N PRO A 66 -3.72 -3.19 23.42
CA PRO A 66 -4.08 -1.90 24.05
C PRO A 66 -3.22 -1.55 25.26
N GLU A 67 -2.90 -2.53 26.11
CA GLU A 67 -2.09 -2.34 27.32
C GLU A 67 -0.63 -1.95 26.99
N SER A 68 -0.06 -2.52 25.93
CA SER A 68 1.28 -2.15 25.46
C SER A 68 1.31 -0.73 24.93
N LEU A 69 0.31 -0.35 24.13
CA LEU A 69 0.17 1.00 23.60
C LEU A 69 -0.01 2.03 24.73
N LEU A 70 -0.82 1.72 25.74
CA LEU A 70 -1.02 2.55 26.91
C LEU A 70 0.29 2.77 27.66
N ARG A 71 1.06 1.72 27.93
CA ARG A 71 2.38 1.82 28.58
C ARG A 71 3.39 2.62 27.76
N LEU A 72 3.42 2.41 26.43
CA LEU A 72 4.32 3.13 25.53
C LEU A 72 4.06 4.63 25.53
N LEU A 73 2.80 5.03 25.69
CA LEU A 73 2.35 6.43 25.65
C LEU A 73 1.99 6.99 27.03
N GLU A 74 2.46 6.37 28.12
CA GLU A 74 2.16 6.80 29.49
C GLU A 74 2.98 8.01 29.92
N SER A 75 4.23 8.11 29.46
CA SER A 75 5.15 9.16 29.88
C SER A 75 5.44 10.14 28.74
N ASP A 76 5.50 11.43 29.11
CA ASP A 76 6.00 12.48 28.22
C ASP A 76 7.51 12.34 28.08
N THR A 77 7.98 12.00 26.89
CA THR A 77 9.40 11.93 26.57
C THR A 77 9.75 13.05 25.61
N ARG A 78 10.93 13.67 25.78
CA ARG A 78 11.38 14.84 25.01
C ARG A 78 11.21 14.69 23.48
N TYR A 79 11.24 13.46 22.96
CA TYR A 79 11.16 13.17 21.54
C TYR A 79 10.07 12.13 21.20
N GLY A 80 9.29 11.71 22.20
CA GLY A 80 8.19 10.76 22.02
C GLY A 80 6.89 11.43 21.56
N PRO A 81 5.92 10.63 21.18
CA PRO A 81 4.57 11.12 20.92
C PRO A 81 3.94 11.62 22.23
N GLN A 82 3.01 12.56 22.10
CA GLN A 82 2.28 13.07 23.27
C GLN A 82 1.58 11.91 24.02
N PRO A 83 1.59 11.92 25.36
CA PRO A 83 0.86 10.97 26.18
C PRO A 83 -0.62 10.90 25.78
N LEU A 84 -1.24 9.76 26.05
CA LEU A 84 -2.67 9.61 25.83
C LEU A 84 -3.46 10.48 26.82
N SER A 85 -4.47 11.16 26.31
CA SER A 85 -5.48 11.77 27.17
C SER A 85 -6.27 10.68 27.92
N LYS A 86 -6.95 11.07 29.01
CA LYS A 86 -7.83 10.14 29.75
C LYS A 86 -8.93 9.56 28.85
N GLU A 87 -9.41 10.34 27.91
CA GLU A 87 -10.43 9.93 26.93
C GLU A 87 -9.83 8.93 25.93
N GLU A 88 -8.66 9.23 25.35
CA GLU A 88 -7.95 8.32 24.45
C GLU A 88 -7.64 6.99 25.14
N ALA A 89 -7.12 7.00 26.34
CA ALA A 89 -6.85 5.78 27.10
C ALA A 89 -8.12 4.95 27.37
N ARG A 90 -9.28 5.63 27.55
CA ARG A 90 -10.57 4.97 27.80
C ARG A 90 -11.08 4.25 26.55
N TRP A 91 -11.08 4.89 25.38
CA TRP A 91 -11.59 4.24 24.19
C TRP A 91 -10.57 3.24 23.56
N VAL A 92 -9.26 3.45 23.69
CA VAL A 92 -8.23 2.47 23.27
C VAL A 92 -8.45 1.13 23.96
N LYS A 93 -8.75 1.12 25.27
CA LYS A 93 -9.05 -0.12 26.02
C LYS A 93 -10.30 -0.85 25.53
N ARG A 94 -11.21 -0.20 24.82
CA ARG A 94 -12.42 -0.80 24.28
C ARG A 94 -12.26 -1.38 22.87
N LEU A 95 -11.13 -1.10 22.22
CA LEU A 95 -10.83 -1.73 20.94
C LEU A 95 -10.50 -3.21 21.15
N PRO A 96 -10.94 -4.11 20.26
CA PRO A 96 -10.49 -5.51 20.28
C PRO A 96 -8.98 -5.58 20.01
N SER A 97 -8.34 -6.61 20.52
CA SER A 97 -6.87 -6.75 20.45
C SER A 97 -6.32 -6.92 19.03
N HIS A 98 -7.19 -7.17 18.05
CA HIS A 98 -6.81 -7.34 16.64
C HIS A 98 -8.05 -7.37 15.74
N GLY A 99 -7.83 -7.08 14.46
CA GLY A 99 -8.85 -7.22 13.42
C GLY A 99 -9.57 -5.92 13.10
N LEU A 100 -9.34 -5.45 11.88
CA LEU A 100 -10.07 -4.33 11.29
C LEU A 100 -11.49 -4.72 10.90
N SER A 101 -11.70 -5.99 10.53
CA SER A 101 -12.99 -6.50 10.07
C SER A 101 -13.87 -6.95 11.23
N HIS A 102 -15.18 -6.71 11.12
CA HIS A 102 -16.20 -7.11 12.07
C HIS A 102 -17.49 -7.49 11.32
N SER A 103 -18.23 -8.48 11.83
CA SER A 103 -19.46 -8.97 11.19
C SER A 103 -20.56 -7.89 11.02
N ASP A 104 -20.58 -6.91 11.91
CA ASP A 104 -21.59 -5.85 11.91
C ASP A 104 -21.21 -4.66 11.01
N GLN A 105 -20.05 -4.72 10.35
CA GLN A 105 -19.68 -3.66 9.40
C GLN A 105 -20.55 -3.78 8.14
N PRO A 106 -21.19 -2.69 7.69
CA PRO A 106 -21.80 -2.65 6.36
C PRO A 106 -20.79 -3.02 5.29
N ALA A 107 -21.21 -3.72 4.24
CA ALA A 107 -20.32 -4.19 3.18
C ALA A 107 -19.46 -3.08 2.56
N ALA A 108 -20.01 -1.89 2.36
CA ALA A 108 -19.25 -0.74 1.86
C ALA A 108 -18.07 -0.35 2.77
N ILE A 109 -18.24 -0.49 4.09
CA ILE A 109 -17.20 -0.23 5.09
C ILE A 109 -16.21 -1.39 5.13
N ALA A 110 -16.69 -2.61 5.19
CA ALA A 110 -15.85 -3.82 5.25
C ALA A 110 -14.89 -3.89 4.05
N TRP A 111 -15.36 -3.49 2.87
CA TRP A 111 -14.61 -3.52 1.63
C TRP A 111 -13.94 -2.18 1.25
N GLU A 112 -14.01 -1.15 2.09
CA GLU A 112 -13.41 0.18 1.82
C GLU A 112 -13.87 0.79 0.49
N VAL A 113 -15.11 0.52 0.08
CA VAL A 113 -15.67 0.95 -1.20
C VAL A 113 -16.91 1.82 -0.94
N PRO A 114 -17.06 2.98 -1.60
CA PRO A 114 -18.28 3.77 -1.49
C PRO A 114 -19.51 2.96 -1.93
N GLU A 115 -20.63 3.13 -1.24
CA GLU A 115 -21.85 2.36 -1.49
C GLU A 115 -22.32 2.42 -2.95
N TRP A 116 -22.26 3.61 -3.57
CA TRP A 116 -22.64 3.79 -4.98
C TRP A 116 -21.76 2.96 -5.95
N LEU A 117 -20.49 2.75 -5.61
CA LEU A 117 -19.56 1.96 -6.41
C LEU A 117 -19.75 0.47 -6.13
N LEU A 118 -20.00 0.08 -4.89
CA LEU A 118 -20.26 -1.30 -4.51
C LEU A 118 -21.44 -1.89 -5.29
N VAL A 119 -22.54 -1.14 -5.42
CA VAL A 119 -23.71 -1.55 -6.23
C VAL A 119 -23.32 -1.82 -7.68
N ARG A 120 -22.49 -0.97 -8.29
CA ARG A 120 -22.04 -1.15 -9.69
C ARG A 120 -21.07 -2.31 -9.83
N LEU A 121 -20.16 -2.48 -8.88
CA LEU A 121 -19.24 -3.62 -8.90
C LEU A 121 -19.98 -4.95 -8.74
N ALA A 122 -21.00 -5.01 -7.88
CA ALA A 122 -21.85 -6.20 -7.72
C ALA A 122 -22.53 -6.60 -9.04
N GLN A 123 -22.98 -5.63 -9.84
CA GLN A 123 -23.59 -5.89 -11.15
C GLN A 123 -22.59 -6.44 -12.18
N SER A 124 -21.30 -6.09 -12.06
CA SER A 124 -20.26 -6.44 -13.04
C SER A 124 -19.50 -7.71 -12.67
N LEU A 125 -19.33 -7.98 -11.38
CA LEU A 125 -18.47 -9.06 -10.86
C LEU A 125 -19.28 -10.25 -10.32
N ASP A 126 -20.58 -10.05 -10.06
CA ASP A 126 -21.51 -11.08 -9.58
C ASP A 126 -20.90 -11.95 -8.46
N GLN A 127 -20.77 -13.25 -8.69
CA GLN A 127 -20.24 -14.21 -7.72
C GLN A 127 -18.77 -13.98 -7.33
N ASP A 128 -17.99 -13.26 -8.14
CA ASP A 128 -16.56 -12.97 -7.90
C ASP A 128 -16.34 -11.70 -7.08
N LEU A 129 -17.41 -10.96 -6.73
CA LEU A 129 -17.33 -9.67 -6.08
C LEU A 129 -16.47 -9.67 -4.81
N GLU A 130 -16.69 -10.61 -3.92
CA GLU A 130 -15.96 -10.66 -2.64
C GLU A 130 -14.47 -10.98 -2.83
N ALA A 131 -14.17 -11.91 -3.74
CA ALA A 131 -12.80 -12.29 -4.07
C ALA A 131 -12.02 -11.12 -4.69
N GLU A 132 -12.66 -10.38 -5.60
CA GLU A 132 -12.06 -9.21 -6.25
C GLU A 132 -11.89 -8.04 -5.27
N LEU A 133 -12.87 -7.77 -4.41
CA LEU A 133 -12.77 -6.74 -3.38
C LEU A 133 -11.69 -7.08 -2.34
N ALA A 134 -11.53 -8.34 -1.98
CA ALA A 134 -10.44 -8.81 -1.11
C ALA A 134 -9.07 -8.59 -1.77
N ALA A 135 -8.94 -8.95 -3.05
CA ALA A 135 -7.71 -8.75 -3.81
C ALA A 135 -7.33 -7.26 -3.94
N LEU A 136 -8.31 -6.37 -4.09
CA LEU A 136 -8.08 -4.91 -4.14
C LEU A 136 -7.58 -4.31 -2.81
N GLN A 137 -7.79 -4.98 -1.68
CA GLN A 137 -7.27 -4.53 -0.39
C GLN A 137 -5.82 -4.96 -0.15
N GLU A 138 -5.34 -5.95 -0.89
CA GLU A 138 -3.96 -6.39 -0.76
C GLU A 138 -2.97 -5.33 -1.28
N PRO A 139 -1.77 -5.25 -0.69
CA PRO A 139 -0.73 -4.38 -1.21
C PRO A 139 -0.37 -4.77 -2.65
N ALA A 140 -0.49 -3.84 -3.59
CA ALA A 140 -0.10 -4.08 -4.96
C ALA A 140 1.35 -4.55 -5.07
N ALA A 141 1.59 -5.57 -5.87
CA ALA A 141 2.93 -6.00 -6.25
C ALA A 141 3.62 -4.89 -7.06
N VAL A 142 4.94 -4.88 -7.06
CA VAL A 142 5.72 -3.99 -7.92
C VAL A 142 6.15 -4.77 -9.15
N ASP A 143 5.46 -4.52 -10.26
CA ASP A 143 5.79 -5.13 -11.54
C ASP A 143 6.74 -4.23 -12.34
N LEU A 144 7.64 -4.85 -13.06
CA LEU A 144 8.67 -4.23 -13.87
C LEU A 144 8.55 -4.73 -15.30
N ARG A 145 8.60 -3.82 -16.25
CA ARG A 145 8.72 -4.15 -17.67
C ARG A 145 10.20 -4.14 -18.06
N VAL A 146 10.67 -5.22 -18.64
CA VAL A 146 12.02 -5.30 -19.22
C VAL A 146 12.06 -4.54 -20.53
N ASN A 147 13.04 -3.68 -20.69
CA ASN A 147 13.30 -2.96 -21.94
C ASN A 147 14.06 -3.88 -22.91
N LEU A 148 13.34 -4.46 -23.85
CA LEU A 148 13.90 -5.40 -24.82
C LEU A 148 14.89 -4.79 -25.81
N LEU A 149 14.94 -3.47 -25.95
CA LEU A 149 15.96 -2.78 -26.75
C LEU A 149 17.34 -2.79 -26.07
N LYS A 150 17.37 -2.96 -24.74
CA LYS A 150 18.61 -2.87 -23.94
C LYS A 150 18.98 -4.19 -23.25
N SER A 151 18.01 -5.04 -22.95
CA SER A 151 18.24 -6.23 -22.14
C SER A 151 17.21 -7.31 -22.42
N ARG A 152 17.54 -8.54 -22.04
CA ARG A 152 16.61 -9.66 -21.98
C ARG A 152 16.14 -9.88 -20.53
N ARG A 153 14.98 -10.49 -20.35
CA ARG A 153 14.40 -10.73 -19.01
C ARG A 153 15.38 -11.39 -18.04
N ARG A 154 16.14 -12.37 -18.51
CA ARG A 154 17.15 -13.07 -17.70
C ARG A 154 18.31 -12.16 -17.26
N GLU A 155 18.73 -11.26 -18.12
CA GLU A 155 19.82 -10.31 -17.87
C GLU A 155 19.37 -9.23 -16.90
N ALA A 156 18.20 -8.64 -17.14
CA ALA A 156 17.59 -7.66 -16.22
C ALA A 156 17.39 -8.24 -14.83
N ARG A 157 16.91 -9.49 -14.73
CA ARG A 157 16.76 -10.20 -13.45
C ARG A 157 18.09 -10.35 -12.72
N ARG A 158 19.17 -10.71 -13.44
CA ARG A 158 20.52 -10.83 -12.85
C ARG A 158 21.05 -9.48 -12.38
N ALA A 159 20.84 -8.41 -13.17
CA ALA A 159 21.23 -7.07 -12.79
C ALA A 159 20.54 -6.60 -11.51
N LEU A 160 19.25 -6.84 -11.37
CA LEU A 160 18.50 -6.53 -10.15
C LEU A 160 18.97 -7.37 -8.95
N ALA A 161 19.20 -8.67 -9.16
CA ALA A 161 19.70 -9.56 -8.10
C ALA A 161 21.08 -9.15 -7.58
N ALA A 162 21.97 -8.67 -8.46
CA ALA A 162 23.26 -8.12 -8.06
C ALA A 162 23.17 -6.88 -7.18
N GLU A 163 22.04 -6.18 -7.20
CA GLU A 163 21.71 -5.05 -6.32
C GLU A 163 20.82 -5.44 -5.11
N GLY A 164 20.67 -6.77 -4.86
CA GLY A 164 19.89 -7.28 -3.74
C GLY A 164 18.38 -7.25 -3.95
N ILE A 165 17.93 -7.11 -5.19
CA ILE A 165 16.51 -7.12 -5.56
C ILE A 165 16.14 -8.46 -6.17
N GLU A 166 15.44 -9.27 -5.40
CA GLU A 166 14.91 -10.52 -5.91
C GLU A 166 13.65 -10.29 -6.73
N THR A 167 13.55 -10.98 -7.85
CA THR A 167 12.39 -10.89 -8.75
C THR A 167 12.02 -12.26 -9.31
N GLU A 168 10.75 -12.43 -9.63
CA GLU A 168 10.22 -13.58 -10.35
C GLU A 168 9.61 -13.15 -11.69
N PRO A 169 9.45 -14.05 -12.66
CA PRO A 169 8.73 -13.75 -13.91
C PRO A 169 7.29 -13.35 -13.63
N GLY A 170 6.79 -12.36 -14.36
CA GLY A 170 5.37 -12.06 -14.38
C GLY A 170 4.55 -13.26 -14.86
N ARG A 171 3.30 -13.30 -14.47
CA ARG A 171 2.37 -14.41 -14.76
C ARG A 171 1.90 -14.39 -16.22
N TRP A 172 1.68 -13.22 -16.78
CA TRP A 172 0.99 -13.02 -18.05
C TRP A 172 1.85 -12.39 -19.13
N SER A 173 2.62 -11.35 -18.79
CA SER A 173 3.49 -10.67 -19.75
C SER A 173 4.83 -11.40 -19.89
N PRO A 174 5.28 -11.72 -21.11
CA PRO A 174 6.58 -12.33 -21.36
C PRO A 174 7.75 -11.41 -20.97
N HIS A 175 7.47 -10.13 -20.77
CA HIS A 175 8.47 -9.10 -20.48
C HIS A 175 8.43 -8.64 -19.02
N ALA A 176 7.49 -9.14 -18.22
CA ALA A 176 7.36 -8.75 -16.83
C ALA A 176 8.34 -9.47 -15.91
N LEU A 177 8.80 -8.71 -14.91
CA LEU A 177 9.41 -9.19 -13.68
C LEU A 177 8.61 -8.62 -12.51
N ARG A 178 8.30 -9.43 -11.51
CA ARG A 178 7.64 -9.03 -10.27
C ARG A 178 8.65 -8.97 -9.14
N SER A 179 8.73 -7.85 -8.44
CA SER A 179 9.63 -7.70 -7.29
C SER A 179 9.10 -8.50 -6.11
N ILE A 180 9.98 -9.31 -5.49
CA ILE A 180 9.67 -10.00 -4.24
C ILE A 180 9.93 -9.02 -3.09
N GLY A 181 8.84 -8.53 -2.51
CA GLY A 181 8.89 -7.48 -1.49
C GLY A 181 8.97 -6.06 -2.07
N ARG A 182 9.06 -5.09 -1.16
CA ARG A 182 9.12 -3.67 -1.53
C ARG A 182 10.56 -3.16 -1.51
N HIS A 183 11.03 -2.76 -2.65
CA HIS A 183 12.38 -2.24 -2.86
C HIS A 183 12.35 -0.87 -3.55
N PRO A 184 13.36 -0.01 -3.34
CA PRO A 184 13.48 1.27 -4.01
C PRO A 184 14.01 1.08 -5.45
N ILE A 185 13.21 0.47 -6.33
CA ILE A 185 13.58 0.10 -7.70
C ILE A 185 14.20 1.30 -8.46
N ALA A 186 13.61 2.49 -8.32
CA ALA A 186 14.10 3.69 -8.99
C ALA A 186 15.53 4.11 -8.56
N ALA A 187 16.03 3.60 -7.45
CA ALA A 187 17.41 3.84 -6.99
C ALA A 187 18.43 2.85 -7.57
N THR A 188 17.99 1.79 -8.24
CA THR A 188 18.87 0.79 -8.83
C THR A 188 19.56 1.30 -10.10
N ARG A 189 20.72 0.73 -10.42
CA ARG A 189 21.38 0.96 -11.71
C ARG A 189 20.55 0.39 -12.86
N ALA A 190 19.99 -0.82 -12.66
CA ALA A 190 19.14 -1.46 -13.64
C ALA A 190 17.99 -0.55 -14.12
N TYR A 191 17.36 0.21 -13.19
CA TYR A 191 16.35 1.18 -13.54
C TYR A 191 16.94 2.44 -14.21
N ARG A 192 17.98 3.04 -13.63
CA ARG A 192 18.64 4.25 -14.17
C ARG A 192 19.24 4.06 -15.57
N ASP A 193 19.77 2.87 -15.82
CA ASP A 193 20.32 2.50 -17.14
C ASP A 193 19.21 2.10 -18.13
N GLY A 194 17.96 2.06 -17.65
CA GLY A 194 16.75 1.80 -18.45
C GLY A 194 16.65 0.33 -18.90
N LEU A 195 17.21 -0.61 -18.14
CA LEU A 195 17.03 -2.05 -18.39
C LEU A 195 15.61 -2.50 -18.00
N VAL A 196 15.03 -1.84 -17.02
CA VAL A 196 13.66 -2.06 -16.52
C VAL A 196 12.95 -0.74 -16.26
N GLU A 197 11.63 -0.78 -16.33
CA GLU A 197 10.71 0.29 -15.97
C GLU A 197 9.66 -0.23 -15.00
N ILE A 198 9.19 0.60 -14.07
CA ILE A 198 8.09 0.26 -13.19
C ILE A 198 6.80 0.40 -14.01
N GLN A 199 6.15 -0.72 -14.30
CA GLN A 199 4.90 -0.77 -15.04
C GLN A 199 4.11 -2.00 -14.63
N ASP A 200 2.85 -1.81 -14.26
CA ASP A 200 1.91 -2.88 -13.95
C ASP A 200 1.80 -3.89 -15.10
N GLU A 201 1.70 -5.17 -14.76
CA GLU A 201 1.67 -6.26 -15.75
C GLU A 201 0.46 -6.15 -16.69
N GLY A 202 -0.71 -5.73 -16.18
CA GLY A 202 -1.90 -5.49 -17.00
C GLY A 202 -1.67 -4.39 -18.04
N SER A 203 -1.00 -3.30 -17.68
CA SER A 203 -0.63 -2.24 -18.61
C SER A 203 0.34 -2.71 -19.69
N GLN A 204 1.26 -3.64 -19.35
CA GLN A 204 2.15 -4.27 -20.34
C GLN A 204 1.36 -5.10 -21.34
N LEU A 205 0.34 -5.83 -20.88
CA LEU A 205 -0.53 -6.62 -21.75
C LEU A 205 -1.35 -5.75 -22.70
N ILE A 206 -1.86 -4.62 -22.26
CA ILE A 206 -2.56 -3.65 -23.13
C ILE A 206 -1.65 -3.24 -24.28
N ALA A 207 -0.38 -2.88 -23.99
CA ALA A 207 0.57 -2.54 -25.04
C ALA A 207 0.85 -3.70 -26.02
N LEU A 208 0.95 -4.93 -25.52
CA LEU A 208 1.13 -6.12 -26.37
C LEU A 208 -0.10 -6.41 -27.25
N LEU A 209 -1.30 -6.22 -26.73
CA LEU A 209 -2.55 -6.44 -27.46
C LEU A 209 -2.77 -5.46 -28.62
N THR A 210 -2.06 -4.32 -28.67
CA THR A 210 -2.10 -3.40 -29.82
C THR A 210 -1.53 -4.02 -31.08
N GLY A 211 -0.73 -5.09 -30.98
CA GLY A 211 -0.12 -5.77 -32.12
C GLY A 211 0.84 -4.91 -32.94
N VAL A 212 1.40 -3.86 -32.33
CA VAL A 212 2.34 -2.94 -33.01
C VAL A 212 3.54 -3.68 -33.55
N ALA A 213 3.82 -3.45 -34.83
CA ALA A 213 4.96 -4.03 -35.54
C ALA A 213 5.86 -2.94 -36.15
N PRO A 214 7.14 -3.26 -36.46
CA PRO A 214 8.03 -2.34 -37.15
C PRO A 214 7.42 -1.77 -38.44
N GLY A 215 7.55 -0.46 -38.64
CA GLY A 215 6.98 0.25 -39.77
C GLY A 215 5.58 0.82 -39.55
N MET A 216 4.89 0.44 -38.49
CA MET A 216 3.58 1.05 -38.13
C MET A 216 3.76 2.44 -37.53
N ARG A 217 2.83 3.32 -37.83
CA ARG A 217 2.72 4.64 -37.16
C ARG A 217 1.84 4.48 -35.93
N VAL A 218 2.36 4.84 -34.78
CA VAL A 218 1.68 4.71 -33.47
C VAL A 218 1.52 6.09 -32.87
N CYS A 219 0.35 6.35 -32.29
CA CYS A 219 0.10 7.54 -31.49
C CYS A 219 -0.32 7.11 -30.09
N ASP A 220 0.46 7.51 -29.08
CA ASP A 220 0.01 7.46 -27.69
C ASP A 220 -0.62 8.82 -27.36
N PHE A 221 -1.94 8.84 -27.24
CA PHE A 221 -2.70 10.07 -27.09
C PHE A 221 -2.63 10.66 -25.67
N CYS A 222 -2.30 9.82 -24.69
CA CYS A 222 -2.30 10.21 -23.26
C CYS A 222 -0.90 10.17 -22.61
N ALA A 223 0.17 10.06 -23.40
CA ALA A 223 1.54 10.04 -22.89
C ALA A 223 2.02 11.44 -22.43
#